data_aa137ee3807349f246772320f691679a
#
_entry.id   aa137ee3807349f246772320f691679a
#
_cell.length_a   1.000
_cell.length_b   1.000
_cell.length_c   1.000
_cell.angle_alpha   90.00
_cell.angle_beta   90.00
_cell.angle_gamma   90.00
#
_symmetry.space_group_name_H-M   'P 1'
#
loop_
_entity.id
_entity.type
_entity.pdbx_description
1 polymer ?
#
loop_
_entity_poly.entity_id
_entity_poly.type
_entity_poly.pdbx_seq_one_letter_code
_entity_poly.pdbx_strand_id
1 'polypeptide(L)'
;IWDRLIQQCVLQVLEPICEAKFHERNNGFRPYRSAQNAIAQCYKMIQLQNLHYVVDVDIKGFFDNINHAKLIRQIWAMGIQDLKVLAIIKAMLKADILFNDIVISPETGTPQGGILSPLLSNIVLNELDWWIASQWEMMPTRVNREYSKTDKNGNVVIDRSQKWTMLREKSELKEIYIVRYADDFKIFCRDYHTAKKTYTAVVKWLKERLSLDISGEKSGITNLKKNYMEFLGLKIRAVPKGKKFAVKSHMTDKAKNRTKKKVAESTKRILNHNDQKSLDKNISLHNSLISGLHNYYKMATHVSADFAEIGYPIQKMLSGANHNSRRCPVEKSGEIRSRFIAENYGKSKQMRWIHDRPIIPAAYIQHEYPKYKRREVNKYVLKSEAKYQIPNSISFEIIRYLMENAYKWESIEFADNMLSRYIAQKGNCAVTHKPLRLHNMECHHIKPRQGGRKEDNSYRNLVLLCTEAHRLITATRKETIEKYVRMLNLDEKQLAKINKLRKLAGMTEI
;
A
#
# COMPACT_ATOMS: atom_id res chain seq x y z
N ILE A 1 14.49 -13.67 16.45
CA ILE A 1 14.44 -13.84 14.98
C ILE A 1 13.58 -15.05 14.63
N TRP A 2 13.80 -16.23 15.24
CA TRP A 2 13.06 -17.47 14.96
C TRP A 2 11.55 -17.33 15.11
N ASP A 3 11.06 -16.72 16.20
CA ASP A 3 9.63 -16.50 16.43
C ASP A 3 8.99 -15.67 15.32
N ARG A 4 9.68 -14.65 14.83
CA ARG A 4 9.22 -13.83 13.71
C ARG A 4 9.18 -14.61 12.39
N LEU A 5 10.14 -15.50 12.16
CA LEU A 5 10.15 -16.39 11.00
C LEU A 5 8.96 -17.33 11.02
N ILE A 6 8.70 -17.98 12.17
CA ILE A 6 7.55 -18.89 12.33
C ILE A 6 6.23 -18.12 12.14
N GLN A 7 6.10 -16.93 12.75
CA GLN A 7 4.92 -16.06 12.53
C GLN A 7 4.73 -15.72 11.05
N GLN A 8 5.82 -15.47 10.30
CA GLN A 8 5.75 -15.20 8.87
C GLN A 8 5.31 -16.40 8.05
N CYS A 9 5.77 -17.61 8.39
CA CYS A 9 5.31 -18.85 7.75
C CYS A 9 3.81 -19.08 7.98
N VAL A 10 3.34 -18.91 9.22
CA VAL A 10 1.92 -19.03 9.56
C VAL A 10 1.10 -17.97 8.83
N LEU A 11 1.57 -16.70 8.76
CA LEU A 11 0.90 -15.63 8.03
C LEU A 11 0.72 -15.98 6.55
N GLN A 12 1.76 -16.49 5.87
CA GLN A 12 1.69 -16.84 4.45
C GLN A 12 0.63 -17.90 4.14
N VAL A 13 0.39 -18.82 5.06
CA VAL A 13 -0.63 -19.87 4.90
C VAL A 13 -2.02 -19.33 5.22
N LEU A 14 -2.17 -18.54 6.28
CA LEU A 14 -3.48 -18.08 6.75
C LEU A 14 -4.02 -16.88 5.95
N GLU A 15 -3.16 -15.98 5.50
CA GLU A 15 -3.56 -14.73 4.83
C GLU A 15 -4.48 -14.99 3.61
N PRO A 16 -4.17 -15.91 2.66
CA PRO A 16 -5.06 -16.18 1.52
C PRO A 16 -6.44 -16.70 1.92
N ILE A 17 -6.50 -17.53 2.96
CA ILE A 17 -7.77 -18.08 3.47
C ILE A 17 -8.64 -17.00 4.09
N CYS A 18 -8.02 -16.13 4.90
CA CYS A 18 -8.69 -15.04 5.58
C CYS A 18 -9.12 -13.93 4.59
N GLU A 19 -8.24 -13.58 3.63
CA GLU A 19 -8.53 -12.56 2.62
C GLU A 19 -9.81 -12.85 1.82
N ALA A 20 -10.06 -14.11 1.49
CA ALA A 20 -11.28 -14.54 0.80
C ALA A 20 -12.56 -14.26 1.61
N LYS A 21 -12.45 -14.12 2.93
CA LYS A 21 -13.58 -13.99 3.87
C LYS A 21 -13.74 -12.61 4.48
N PHE A 22 -12.74 -11.73 4.32
CA PHE A 22 -12.82 -10.38 4.83
C PHE A 22 -13.80 -9.52 4.04
N HIS A 23 -14.56 -8.71 4.77
CA HIS A 23 -15.50 -7.77 4.19
C HIS A 23 -14.77 -6.71 3.34
N GLU A 24 -15.40 -6.25 2.25
CA GLU A 24 -14.79 -5.30 1.29
C GLU A 24 -14.46 -3.93 1.90
N ARG A 25 -15.11 -3.55 3.00
CA ARG A 25 -14.92 -2.25 3.66
C ARG A 25 -13.87 -2.27 4.75
N ASN A 26 -13.24 -3.40 5.01
CA ASN A 26 -12.02 -3.51 5.78
C ASN A 26 -10.82 -3.19 4.89
N ASN A 27 -10.06 -2.16 5.23
CA ASN A 27 -8.93 -1.66 4.44
C ASN A 27 -7.59 -1.71 5.17
N GLY A 28 -7.57 -1.97 6.49
CA GLY A 28 -6.35 -1.99 7.29
C GLY A 28 -5.59 -3.31 7.20
N PHE A 29 -4.27 -3.25 7.11
CA PHE A 29 -3.37 -4.42 7.14
C PHE A 29 -3.69 -5.51 6.11
N ARG A 30 -4.28 -5.15 5.00
CA ARG A 30 -4.65 -6.10 3.94
C ARG A 30 -3.82 -5.87 2.67
N PRO A 31 -3.46 -6.96 1.95
CA PRO A 31 -2.79 -6.84 0.65
C PRO A 31 -3.63 -6.00 -0.32
N TYR A 32 -2.94 -5.12 -1.07
CA TYR A 32 -3.59 -4.22 -2.05
C TYR A 32 -4.67 -3.29 -1.49
N ARG A 33 -4.79 -3.16 -0.18
CA ARG A 33 -5.63 -2.18 0.49
C ARG A 33 -4.77 -1.11 1.16
N SER A 34 -5.32 0.08 1.30
CA SER A 34 -4.57 1.23 1.83
C SER A 34 -5.51 2.26 2.48
N ALA A 35 -4.93 3.22 3.20
CA ALA A 35 -5.66 4.37 3.71
C ALA A 35 -6.43 5.12 2.62
N GLN A 36 -5.88 5.22 1.40
CA GLN A 36 -6.58 5.85 0.27
C GLN A 36 -7.90 5.14 -0.07
N ASN A 37 -7.95 3.81 0.04
CA ASN A 37 -9.18 3.06 -0.24
C ASN A 37 -10.26 3.32 0.81
N ALA A 38 -9.88 3.41 2.08
CA ALA A 38 -10.78 3.76 3.17
C ALA A 38 -11.35 5.18 2.98
N ILE A 39 -10.49 6.15 2.68
CA ILE A 39 -10.90 7.54 2.41
C ILE A 39 -11.80 7.63 1.17
N ALA A 40 -11.48 6.88 0.10
CA ALA A 40 -12.34 6.81 -1.10
C ALA A 40 -13.75 6.29 -0.78
N GLN A 41 -13.85 5.29 0.11
CA GLN A 41 -15.13 4.78 0.60
C GLN A 41 -15.89 5.86 1.39
N CYS A 42 -15.23 6.59 2.30
CA CYS A 42 -15.84 7.70 3.01
C CYS A 42 -16.38 8.77 2.06
N TYR A 43 -15.59 9.17 1.05
CA TYR A 43 -16.03 10.17 0.07
C TYR A 43 -17.26 9.70 -0.72
N LYS A 44 -17.30 8.42 -1.09
CA LYS A 44 -18.47 7.81 -1.75
C LYS A 44 -19.71 7.86 -0.88
N MET A 45 -19.59 7.54 0.43
CA MET A 45 -20.73 7.60 1.38
C MET A 45 -21.28 9.02 1.48
N ILE A 46 -20.43 10.03 1.55
CA ILE A 46 -20.82 11.43 1.72
C ILE A 46 -21.42 12.00 0.43
N GLN A 47 -20.73 11.83 -0.72
CA GLN A 47 -21.07 12.52 -1.97
C GLN A 47 -22.15 11.81 -2.78
N LEU A 48 -22.12 10.47 -2.84
CA LEU A 48 -23.01 9.70 -3.70
C LEU A 48 -24.19 9.13 -2.94
N GLN A 49 -24.02 8.74 -1.67
CA GLN A 49 -25.07 8.14 -0.88
C GLN A 49 -25.75 9.12 0.08
N ASN A 50 -25.23 10.35 0.20
CA ASN A 50 -25.77 11.40 1.06
C ASN A 50 -25.89 10.98 2.54
N LEU A 51 -24.91 10.23 3.05
CA LEU A 51 -24.85 9.82 4.44
C LEU A 51 -24.01 10.82 5.22
N HIS A 52 -24.63 11.60 6.08
CA HIS A 52 -23.97 12.75 6.72
C HIS A 52 -23.86 12.65 8.24
N TYR A 53 -24.36 11.57 8.84
CA TYR A 53 -24.12 11.26 10.25
C TYR A 53 -23.15 10.10 10.36
N VAL A 54 -22.14 10.27 11.20
CA VAL A 54 -21.09 9.27 11.39
C VAL A 54 -21.03 8.88 12.84
N VAL A 55 -21.15 7.59 13.08
CA VAL A 55 -20.87 6.97 14.39
C VAL A 55 -19.38 6.65 14.40
N ASP A 56 -18.67 7.26 15.35
CA ASP A 56 -17.28 7.05 15.65
C ASP A 56 -17.16 6.24 16.94
N VAL A 57 -16.45 5.13 16.91
CA VAL A 57 -16.25 4.28 18.10
C VAL A 57 -14.78 3.93 18.21
N ASP A 58 -14.18 4.34 19.31
CA ASP A 58 -12.79 4.01 19.69
C ASP A 58 -12.79 2.86 20.68
N ILE A 59 -12.21 1.72 20.32
CA ILE A 59 -12.13 0.54 21.18
C ILE A 59 -10.97 0.73 22.17
N LYS A 60 -11.24 0.61 23.46
CA LYS A 60 -10.23 0.80 24.51
C LYS A 60 -9.19 -0.33 24.49
N GLY A 61 -7.93 0.02 24.18
CA GLY A 61 -6.81 -0.92 24.20
C GLY A 61 -7.08 -2.18 23.37
N PHE A 62 -7.54 -2.02 22.12
CA PHE A 62 -8.04 -3.14 21.29
C PHE A 62 -7.09 -4.33 21.24
N PHE A 63 -5.81 -4.08 20.89
CA PHE A 63 -4.81 -5.14 20.75
C PHE A 63 -4.52 -5.88 22.06
N ASP A 64 -4.66 -5.21 23.20
CA ASP A 64 -4.38 -5.76 24.52
C ASP A 64 -5.57 -6.53 25.13
N ASN A 65 -6.79 -6.29 24.59
CA ASN A 65 -8.03 -6.83 25.12
C ASN A 65 -8.69 -7.92 24.24
N ILE A 66 -8.01 -8.41 23.21
CA ILE A 66 -8.51 -9.48 22.36
C ILE A 66 -8.62 -10.80 23.17
N ASN A 67 -9.81 -11.34 23.27
CA ASN A 67 -10.06 -12.62 23.96
C ASN A 67 -9.53 -13.80 23.13
N HIS A 68 -8.53 -14.53 23.65
CA HIS A 68 -7.87 -15.63 22.96
C HIS A 68 -8.83 -16.77 22.58
N ALA A 69 -9.72 -17.18 23.50
CA ALA A 69 -10.67 -18.27 23.24
C ALA A 69 -11.68 -17.90 22.16
N LYS A 70 -12.11 -16.63 22.12
CA LYS A 70 -13.00 -16.12 21.07
C LYS A 70 -12.29 -16.08 19.73
N LEU A 71 -11.07 -15.56 19.68
CA LEU A 71 -10.26 -15.49 18.46
C LEU A 71 -10.02 -16.88 17.86
N ILE A 72 -9.65 -17.88 18.66
CA ILE A 72 -9.47 -19.26 18.18
C ILE A 72 -10.76 -19.82 17.58
N ARG A 73 -11.92 -19.56 18.20
CA ARG A 73 -13.23 -19.97 17.64
C ARG A 73 -13.54 -19.26 16.33
N GLN A 74 -13.18 -17.99 16.19
CA GLN A 74 -13.35 -17.24 14.94
C GLN A 74 -12.45 -17.79 13.83
N ILE A 75 -11.20 -18.13 14.13
CA ILE A 75 -10.27 -18.78 13.19
C ILE A 75 -10.85 -20.13 12.73
N TRP A 76 -11.35 -20.94 13.66
CA TRP A 76 -12.03 -22.19 13.35
C TRP A 76 -13.23 -21.99 12.42
N ALA A 77 -14.09 -21.02 12.71
CA ALA A 77 -15.26 -20.68 11.91
C ALA A 77 -14.90 -20.17 10.51
N MET A 78 -13.70 -19.63 10.32
CA MET A 78 -13.15 -19.26 9.00
C MET A 78 -12.65 -20.49 8.20
N GLY A 79 -12.79 -21.71 8.73
CA GLY A 79 -12.41 -22.96 8.06
C GLY A 79 -10.96 -23.37 8.32
N ILE A 80 -10.25 -22.71 9.23
CA ILE A 80 -8.89 -23.09 9.66
C ILE A 80 -9.05 -24.01 10.87
N GLN A 81 -9.16 -25.33 10.60
CA GLN A 81 -9.54 -26.34 11.60
C GLN A 81 -8.41 -27.31 11.97
N ASP A 82 -7.20 -27.09 11.44
CA ASP A 82 -6.03 -27.87 11.84
C ASP A 82 -5.66 -27.57 13.29
N LEU A 83 -5.76 -28.62 14.17
CA LEU A 83 -5.51 -28.48 15.60
C LEU A 83 -4.07 -28.12 15.93
N LYS A 84 -3.09 -28.52 15.10
CA LYS A 84 -1.68 -28.17 15.29
C LYS A 84 -1.44 -26.70 15.01
N VAL A 85 -2.01 -26.19 13.92
CA VAL A 85 -1.95 -24.75 13.57
C VAL A 85 -2.61 -23.92 14.66
N LEU A 86 -3.78 -24.31 15.15
CA LEU A 86 -4.47 -23.61 16.23
C LEU A 86 -3.68 -23.66 17.55
N ALA A 87 -3.02 -24.77 17.85
CA ALA A 87 -2.13 -24.89 19.02
C ALA A 87 -0.93 -23.94 18.91
N ILE A 88 -0.31 -23.83 17.73
CA ILE A 88 0.79 -22.90 17.47
C ILE A 88 0.32 -21.44 17.67
N ILE A 89 -0.82 -21.06 17.10
CA ILE A 89 -1.38 -19.70 17.26
C ILE A 89 -1.66 -19.43 18.74
N LYS A 90 -2.24 -20.39 19.47
CA LYS A 90 -2.52 -20.28 20.90
C LYS A 90 -1.24 -20.11 21.71
N ALA A 91 -0.18 -20.85 21.38
CA ALA A 91 1.13 -20.70 22.02
C ALA A 91 1.74 -19.30 21.77
N MET A 92 1.64 -18.79 20.53
CA MET A 92 2.08 -17.42 20.20
C MET A 92 1.32 -16.35 20.97
N LEU A 93 0.00 -16.52 21.17
CA LEU A 93 -0.82 -15.57 21.92
C LEU A 93 -0.50 -15.57 23.42
N LYS A 94 -0.04 -16.70 23.96
CA LYS A 94 0.31 -16.89 25.37
C LYS A 94 1.80 -16.69 25.66
N ALA A 95 2.60 -16.36 24.63
CA ALA A 95 4.02 -16.14 24.80
C ALA A 95 4.29 -15.00 25.80
N ASP A 96 5.21 -15.22 26.71
CA ASP A 96 5.59 -14.26 27.72
C ASP A 96 6.17 -12.97 27.12
N ILE A 97 5.84 -11.86 27.70
CA ILE A 97 6.29 -10.52 27.33
C ILE A 97 7.24 -10.02 28.40
N LEU A 98 8.47 -9.72 28.00
CA LEU A 98 9.43 -9.01 28.86
C LEU A 98 9.20 -7.51 28.78
N PHE A 99 8.77 -6.91 29.88
CA PHE A 99 8.56 -5.45 29.97
C PHE A 99 9.20 -4.91 31.25
N ASN A 100 10.20 -4.04 31.12
CA ASN A 100 10.97 -3.48 32.24
C ASN A 100 11.50 -4.55 33.22
N ASP A 101 12.12 -5.62 32.65
CA ASP A 101 12.67 -6.78 33.39
C ASP A 101 11.62 -7.63 34.13
N ILE A 102 10.34 -7.38 33.91
CA ILE A 102 9.23 -8.18 34.44
C ILE A 102 8.68 -9.07 33.33
N VAL A 103 8.57 -10.35 33.60
CA VAL A 103 7.92 -11.33 32.69
C VAL A 103 6.42 -11.33 32.95
N ILE A 104 5.63 -11.01 31.91
CA ILE A 104 4.18 -10.97 31.95
C ILE A 104 3.64 -12.06 31.02
N SER A 105 2.85 -12.98 31.55
CA SER A 105 2.12 -14.00 30.77
C SER A 105 0.73 -13.46 30.41
N PRO A 106 0.46 -13.11 29.12
CA PRO A 106 -0.79 -12.49 28.74
C PRO A 106 -1.94 -13.51 28.70
N GLU A 107 -3.06 -13.17 29.34
CA GLU A 107 -4.32 -13.94 29.24
C GLU A 107 -5.21 -13.45 28.08
N THR A 108 -5.02 -12.20 27.65
CA THR A 108 -5.72 -11.55 26.55
C THR A 108 -4.73 -10.78 25.67
N GLY A 109 -5.20 -10.37 24.51
CA GLY A 109 -4.44 -9.51 23.62
C GLY A 109 -3.62 -10.25 22.56
N THR A 110 -3.00 -9.48 21.71
CA THR A 110 -2.04 -9.96 20.70
C THR A 110 -0.72 -9.21 20.85
N PRO A 111 0.43 -9.91 20.68
CA PRO A 111 1.73 -9.26 20.88
C PRO A 111 1.88 -8.02 19.99
N GLN A 112 2.12 -6.85 20.59
CA GLN A 112 2.36 -5.62 19.83
C GLN A 112 3.67 -5.73 19.05
N GLY A 113 3.62 -5.45 17.73
CA GLY A 113 4.74 -5.65 16.81
C GLY A 113 4.94 -7.08 16.31
N GLY A 114 4.09 -8.01 16.69
CA GLY A 114 4.02 -9.35 16.11
C GLY A 114 3.60 -9.31 14.64
N ILE A 115 4.22 -10.16 13.80
CA ILE A 115 3.94 -10.21 12.35
C ILE A 115 2.49 -10.70 12.09
N LEU A 116 2.00 -11.61 12.90
CA LEU A 116 0.66 -12.20 12.75
C LEU A 116 -0.44 -11.32 13.38
N SER A 117 -0.12 -10.44 14.33
CA SER A 117 -1.10 -9.65 15.08
C SER A 117 -2.05 -8.82 14.22
N PRO A 118 -1.62 -8.17 13.10
CA PRO A 118 -2.53 -7.45 12.23
C PRO A 118 -3.58 -8.34 11.54
N LEU A 119 -3.21 -9.56 11.15
CA LEU A 119 -4.16 -10.52 10.58
C LEU A 119 -5.17 -10.96 11.63
N LEU A 120 -4.69 -11.31 12.85
CA LEU A 120 -5.55 -11.75 13.95
C LEU A 120 -6.54 -10.66 14.37
N SER A 121 -6.10 -9.40 14.43
CA SER A 121 -6.97 -8.26 14.71
C SER A 121 -8.08 -8.09 13.66
N ASN A 122 -7.73 -8.29 12.40
CA ASN A 122 -8.71 -8.27 11.31
C ASN A 122 -9.72 -9.42 11.39
N ILE A 123 -9.30 -10.60 11.83
CA ILE A 123 -10.19 -11.75 12.06
C ILE A 123 -11.23 -11.41 13.14
N VAL A 124 -10.78 -10.82 14.27
CA VAL A 124 -11.68 -10.46 15.38
C VAL A 124 -12.77 -9.50 14.92
N LEU A 125 -12.42 -8.43 14.23
CA LEU A 125 -13.37 -7.40 13.81
C LEU A 125 -14.12 -7.73 12.50
N ASN A 126 -13.74 -8.78 11.78
CA ASN A 126 -14.46 -9.20 10.58
C ASN A 126 -15.92 -9.60 10.90
N GLU A 127 -16.17 -10.12 12.08
CA GLU A 127 -17.54 -10.44 12.55
C GLU A 127 -18.39 -9.17 12.69
N LEU A 128 -17.79 -8.05 13.16
CA LEU A 128 -18.44 -6.74 13.21
C LEU A 128 -18.76 -6.21 11.79
N ASP A 129 -17.80 -6.33 10.87
CA ASP A 129 -17.98 -5.87 9.48
C ASP A 129 -19.19 -6.55 8.83
N TRP A 130 -19.27 -7.89 8.94
CA TRP A 130 -20.37 -8.68 8.39
C TRP A 130 -21.69 -8.45 9.14
N TRP A 131 -21.64 -8.25 10.45
CA TRP A 131 -22.85 -7.92 11.22
C TRP A 131 -23.45 -6.58 10.77
N ILE A 132 -22.63 -5.53 10.61
CA ILE A 132 -23.10 -4.24 10.08
C ILE A 132 -23.66 -4.40 8.66
N ALA A 133 -22.96 -5.14 7.79
CA ALA A 133 -23.39 -5.37 6.41
C ALA A 133 -24.74 -6.12 6.36
N SER A 134 -24.98 -7.05 7.29
CA SER A 134 -26.24 -7.80 7.37
C SER A 134 -27.44 -6.93 7.70
N GLN A 135 -27.26 -5.80 8.38
CA GLN A 135 -28.36 -4.91 8.78
C GLN A 135 -28.94 -4.12 7.60
N TRP A 136 -28.18 -3.97 6.50
CA TRP A 136 -28.59 -3.19 5.34
C TRP A 136 -28.11 -3.78 3.99
N GLU A 137 -26.80 -3.88 3.79
CA GLU A 137 -26.22 -4.20 2.48
C GLU A 137 -26.64 -5.58 1.96
N MET A 138 -26.76 -6.55 2.86
CA MET A 138 -27.09 -7.94 2.55
C MET A 138 -28.60 -8.23 2.59
N MET A 139 -29.42 -7.28 3.03
CA MET A 139 -30.86 -7.51 3.09
C MET A 139 -31.44 -7.85 1.72
N PRO A 140 -32.14 -8.98 1.59
CA PRO A 140 -32.78 -9.35 0.33
C PRO A 140 -34.03 -8.49 0.08
N THR A 141 -34.41 -8.34 -1.17
CA THR A 141 -35.72 -7.84 -1.57
C THR A 141 -36.57 -9.00 -2.09
N ARG A 142 -37.90 -8.91 -1.95
CA ARG A 142 -38.83 -9.96 -2.38
C ARG A 142 -38.62 -10.38 -3.85
N VAL A 143 -38.31 -9.42 -4.71
CA VAL A 143 -37.92 -9.63 -6.09
C VAL A 143 -36.47 -9.19 -6.25
N ASN A 144 -35.64 -9.98 -6.96
CA ASN A 144 -34.26 -9.57 -7.22
C ASN A 144 -34.24 -8.26 -8.03
N ARG A 145 -33.59 -7.22 -7.48
CA ARG A 145 -33.44 -5.88 -8.07
C ARG A 145 -31.98 -5.51 -8.24
N GLU A 146 -31.14 -6.50 -8.42
CA GLU A 146 -29.71 -6.35 -8.74
C GLU A 146 -29.52 -6.69 -10.23
N TYR A 147 -28.99 -5.75 -11.01
CA TYR A 147 -28.82 -5.87 -12.45
C TYR A 147 -27.35 -5.77 -12.84
N SER A 148 -26.92 -6.61 -13.76
CA SER A 148 -25.61 -6.47 -14.37
C SER A 148 -25.60 -5.29 -15.35
N LYS A 149 -24.60 -4.41 -15.22
CA LYS A 149 -24.41 -3.23 -16.05
C LYS A 149 -22.95 -3.10 -16.45
N THR A 150 -22.69 -2.71 -17.67
CA THR A 150 -21.33 -2.41 -18.13
C THR A 150 -20.97 -0.96 -17.80
N ASP A 151 -19.84 -0.73 -17.14
CA ASP A 151 -19.34 0.62 -16.88
C ASP A 151 -18.68 1.21 -18.14
N LYS A 152 -18.31 2.51 -18.07
CA LYS A 152 -17.66 3.23 -19.18
C LYS A 152 -16.33 2.61 -19.63
N ASN A 153 -15.75 1.73 -18.83
CA ASN A 153 -14.48 1.05 -19.09
C ASN A 153 -14.69 -0.41 -19.54
N GLY A 154 -15.92 -0.82 -19.91
CA GLY A 154 -16.25 -2.17 -20.36
C GLY A 154 -16.34 -3.22 -19.24
N ASN A 155 -16.25 -2.83 -17.94
CA ASN A 155 -16.36 -3.80 -16.85
C ASN A 155 -17.82 -4.05 -16.47
N VAL A 156 -18.17 -5.32 -16.24
CA VAL A 156 -19.47 -5.68 -15.68
C VAL A 156 -19.53 -5.28 -14.22
N VAL A 157 -20.53 -4.49 -13.84
CA VAL A 157 -20.78 -4.06 -12.47
C VAL A 157 -22.23 -4.37 -12.09
N ILE A 158 -22.46 -4.73 -10.83
CA ILE A 158 -23.82 -4.95 -10.34
C ILE A 158 -24.41 -3.61 -9.90
N ASP A 159 -25.47 -3.21 -10.57
CA ASP A 159 -26.28 -2.04 -10.20
C ASP A 159 -27.31 -2.45 -9.16
N ARG A 160 -27.22 -1.84 -7.97
CA ARG A 160 -28.11 -2.07 -6.83
C ARG A 160 -28.99 -0.86 -6.51
N SER A 161 -29.06 0.13 -7.39
CA SER A 161 -29.78 1.37 -7.14
C SER A 161 -31.26 1.13 -6.83
N GLN A 162 -31.93 0.27 -7.59
CA GLN A 162 -33.33 -0.08 -7.38
C GLN A 162 -33.56 -0.84 -6.06
N LYS A 163 -32.64 -1.75 -5.69
CA LYS A 163 -32.66 -2.44 -4.39
C LYS A 163 -32.64 -1.42 -3.24
N TRP A 164 -31.70 -0.47 -3.30
CA TRP A 164 -31.57 0.53 -2.24
C TRP A 164 -32.78 1.46 -2.16
N THR A 165 -33.36 1.84 -3.30
CA THR A 165 -34.60 2.65 -3.34
C THR A 165 -35.76 1.92 -2.68
N MET A 166 -35.97 0.64 -3.04
CA MET A 166 -37.01 -0.19 -2.43
C MET A 166 -36.85 -0.33 -0.91
N LEU A 167 -35.63 -0.62 -0.45
CA LEU A 167 -35.37 -0.77 0.99
C LEU A 167 -35.62 0.53 1.75
N ARG A 168 -35.30 1.70 1.17
CA ARG A 168 -35.58 3.01 1.77
C ARG A 168 -37.07 3.35 1.85
N GLU A 169 -37.82 3.03 0.79
CA GLU A 169 -39.20 3.44 0.66
C GLU A 169 -40.19 2.46 1.28
N LYS A 170 -39.86 1.18 1.27
CA LYS A 170 -40.78 0.09 1.64
C LYS A 170 -40.34 -0.70 2.88
N SER A 171 -39.33 -0.25 3.61
CA SER A 171 -38.93 -0.88 4.86
C SER A 171 -38.51 0.14 5.92
N GLU A 172 -38.55 -0.27 7.19
CA GLU A 172 -38.05 0.50 8.33
C GLU A 172 -36.56 0.26 8.62
N LEU A 173 -35.87 -0.45 7.73
CA LEU A 173 -34.45 -0.76 7.86
C LEU A 173 -33.62 0.51 7.91
N LYS A 174 -32.55 0.47 8.68
CA LYS A 174 -31.63 1.59 8.84
C LYS A 174 -30.49 1.49 7.83
N GLU A 175 -30.38 2.48 6.93
CA GLU A 175 -29.29 2.54 5.97
C GLU A 175 -27.98 2.90 6.67
N ILE A 176 -27.13 1.89 6.84
CA ILE A 176 -25.84 2.03 7.51
C ILE A 176 -24.74 1.33 6.71
N TYR A 177 -23.53 1.90 6.74
CA TYR A 177 -22.35 1.33 6.12
C TYR A 177 -21.12 1.56 7.00
N ILE A 178 -20.31 0.53 7.21
CA ILE A 178 -19.04 0.63 7.91
C ILE A 178 -17.89 0.93 6.93
N VAL A 179 -16.92 1.72 7.36
CA VAL A 179 -15.60 1.84 6.72
C VAL A 179 -14.56 1.65 7.80
N ARG A 180 -13.72 0.62 7.68
CA ARG A 180 -12.76 0.24 8.71
C ARG A 180 -11.32 0.21 8.19
N TYR A 181 -10.41 0.68 9.04
CA TYR A 181 -8.98 0.56 8.87
C TYR A 181 -8.35 0.10 10.20
N ALA A 182 -8.01 -1.17 10.33
CA ALA A 182 -7.62 -1.81 11.59
C ALA A 182 -8.74 -1.72 12.64
N ASP A 183 -8.47 -1.12 13.79
CA ASP A 183 -9.42 -0.85 14.89
C ASP A 183 -10.17 0.47 14.74
N ASP A 184 -9.69 1.39 13.91
CA ASP A 184 -10.36 2.67 13.61
C ASP A 184 -11.45 2.45 12.54
N PHE A 185 -12.71 2.63 12.91
CA PHE A 185 -13.84 2.48 12.00
C PHE A 185 -14.88 3.58 12.17
N LYS A 186 -15.55 3.87 11.07
CA LYS A 186 -16.63 4.85 10.97
C LYS A 186 -17.86 4.20 10.39
N ILE A 187 -19.03 4.41 11.02
CA ILE A 187 -20.32 3.91 10.50
C ILE A 187 -21.12 5.10 10.02
N PHE A 188 -21.39 5.11 8.72
CA PHE A 188 -22.13 6.17 8.05
C PHE A 188 -23.64 5.90 8.10
N CYS A 189 -24.39 6.90 8.52
CA CYS A 189 -25.85 6.84 8.70
C CYS A 189 -26.51 8.02 7.98
N ARG A 190 -27.79 7.86 7.62
CA ARG A 190 -28.55 8.89 6.92
C ARG A 190 -29.01 10.02 7.84
N ASP A 191 -29.47 9.70 9.04
CA ASP A 191 -30.05 10.62 10.02
C ASP A 191 -29.53 10.36 11.42
N TYR A 192 -29.78 11.33 12.33
CA TYR A 192 -29.31 11.28 13.72
C TYR A 192 -29.94 10.14 14.53
N HIS A 193 -31.23 9.86 14.30
CA HIS A 193 -31.95 8.81 15.03
C HIS A 193 -31.35 7.43 14.70
N THR A 194 -31.11 7.16 13.42
CA THR A 194 -30.39 5.96 12.96
C THR A 194 -29.00 5.88 13.58
N ALA A 195 -28.24 6.99 13.58
CA ALA A 195 -26.90 7.02 14.16
C ALA A 195 -26.91 6.71 15.67
N LYS A 196 -27.87 7.27 16.43
CA LYS A 196 -28.03 7.00 17.86
C LYS A 196 -28.35 5.53 18.16
N LYS A 197 -29.30 4.94 17.42
CA LYS A 197 -29.62 3.51 17.55
C LYS A 197 -28.43 2.63 17.18
N THR A 198 -27.73 2.97 16.11
CA THR A 198 -26.53 2.23 15.66
C THR A 198 -25.42 2.32 16.69
N TYR A 199 -25.14 3.49 17.26
CA TYR A 199 -24.15 3.66 18.31
C TYR A 199 -24.44 2.73 19.50
N THR A 200 -25.66 2.79 20.05
CA THR A 200 -26.06 1.93 21.18
C THR A 200 -25.93 0.44 20.84
N ALA A 201 -26.37 0.03 19.65
CA ALA A 201 -26.32 -1.36 19.22
C ALA A 201 -24.86 -1.85 19.04
N VAL A 202 -23.98 -1.03 18.46
CA VAL A 202 -22.55 -1.38 18.27
C VAL A 202 -21.83 -1.51 19.60
N VAL A 203 -22.03 -0.57 20.53
CA VAL A 203 -21.43 -0.62 21.87
C VAL A 203 -21.83 -1.90 22.59
N LYS A 204 -23.13 -2.21 22.59
CA LYS A 204 -23.66 -3.44 23.20
C LYS A 204 -23.08 -4.69 22.52
N TRP A 205 -23.06 -4.70 21.20
CA TRP A 205 -22.54 -5.82 20.42
C TRP A 205 -21.04 -6.08 20.71
N LEU A 206 -20.21 -5.03 20.74
CA LEU A 206 -18.77 -5.14 21.06
C LEU A 206 -18.55 -5.74 22.45
N LYS A 207 -19.34 -5.28 23.44
CA LYS A 207 -19.26 -5.78 24.81
C LYS A 207 -19.70 -7.23 24.93
N GLU A 208 -20.89 -7.57 24.43
CA GLU A 208 -21.50 -8.91 24.57
C GLU A 208 -20.81 -9.95 23.67
N ARG A 209 -20.46 -9.56 22.45
CA ARG A 209 -19.96 -10.49 21.46
C ARG A 209 -18.45 -10.66 21.48
N LEU A 210 -17.70 -9.57 21.69
CA LEU A 210 -16.23 -9.59 21.67
C LEU A 210 -15.58 -9.33 23.02
N SER A 211 -16.36 -8.99 24.06
CA SER A 211 -15.87 -8.59 25.38
C SER A 211 -14.95 -7.35 25.34
N LEU A 212 -15.23 -6.44 24.40
CA LEU A 212 -14.45 -5.22 24.18
C LEU A 212 -15.22 -3.99 24.71
N ASP A 213 -14.50 -3.15 25.46
CA ASP A 213 -15.01 -1.88 25.95
C ASP A 213 -14.60 -0.73 25.02
N ILE A 214 -15.42 0.31 24.98
CA ILE A 214 -15.15 1.52 24.21
C ILE A 214 -14.58 2.63 25.08
N SER A 215 -13.86 3.59 24.47
CA SER A 215 -13.48 4.86 25.09
C SER A 215 -14.60 5.86 24.88
N GLY A 216 -15.40 6.11 25.93
CA GLY A 216 -16.55 7.03 25.85
C GLY A 216 -16.18 8.46 25.49
N GLU A 217 -14.98 8.92 25.92
CA GLU A 217 -14.48 10.27 25.61
C GLU A 217 -14.15 10.47 24.13
N LYS A 218 -13.74 9.41 23.44
CA LYS A 218 -13.35 9.45 22.02
C LYS A 218 -14.44 8.94 21.08
N SER A 219 -15.50 8.35 21.63
CA SER A 219 -16.60 7.79 20.84
C SER A 219 -17.79 8.74 20.81
N GLY A 220 -18.47 8.83 19.66
CA GLY A 220 -19.62 9.72 19.54
C GLY A 220 -20.26 9.74 18.15
N ILE A 221 -21.17 10.67 17.97
CA ILE A 221 -21.90 10.86 16.71
C ILE A 221 -21.58 12.24 16.14
N THR A 222 -21.07 12.28 14.91
CA THR A 222 -20.71 13.52 14.22
C THR A 222 -21.67 13.80 13.08
N ASN A 223 -22.23 15.02 13.03
CA ASN A 223 -22.94 15.54 11.86
C ASN A 223 -21.96 16.23 10.92
N LEU A 224 -21.67 15.61 9.80
CA LEU A 224 -20.68 16.08 8.81
C LEU A 224 -21.05 17.40 8.13
N LYS A 225 -22.32 17.81 8.14
CA LYS A 225 -22.76 19.13 7.63
C LYS A 225 -22.32 20.27 8.54
N LYS A 226 -22.11 19.97 9.83
CA LYS A 226 -21.73 20.97 10.84
C LYS A 226 -20.26 20.83 11.26
N ASN A 227 -19.82 19.62 11.55
CA ASN A 227 -18.53 19.31 12.16
C ASN A 227 -17.68 18.42 11.26
N TYR A 228 -16.36 18.40 11.53
CA TYR A 228 -15.43 17.47 10.92
C TYR A 228 -15.42 16.15 11.70
N MET A 229 -15.40 15.02 11.01
CA MET A 229 -14.90 13.77 11.55
C MET A 229 -13.40 13.65 11.29
N GLU A 230 -12.67 12.99 12.17
CA GLU A 230 -11.25 12.63 11.96
C GLU A 230 -11.13 11.17 11.59
N PHE A 231 -10.36 10.88 10.54
CA PHE A 231 -10.07 9.52 10.09
C PHE A 231 -8.74 9.48 9.35
N LEU A 232 -7.83 8.60 9.76
CA LEU A 232 -6.52 8.37 9.13
C LEU A 232 -5.71 9.67 8.91
N GLY A 233 -5.68 10.54 9.91
CA GLY A 233 -4.93 11.80 9.86
C GLY A 233 -5.56 12.89 8.99
N LEU A 234 -6.77 12.67 8.49
CA LEU A 234 -7.58 13.66 7.78
C LEU A 234 -8.80 14.07 8.60
N LYS A 235 -9.18 15.34 8.53
CA LYS A 235 -10.47 15.87 8.98
C LYS A 235 -11.38 16.10 7.77
N ILE A 236 -12.59 15.51 7.81
CA ILE A 236 -13.50 15.38 6.66
C ILE A 236 -14.89 15.90 7.05
N ARG A 237 -15.48 16.73 6.20
CA ARG A 237 -16.89 17.17 6.36
C ARG A 237 -17.59 17.30 5.01
N ALA A 238 -18.93 17.39 5.05
CA ALA A 238 -19.78 17.65 3.91
C ALA A 238 -20.05 19.15 3.78
N VAL A 239 -19.84 19.73 2.60
CA VAL A 239 -20.14 21.13 2.30
C VAL A 239 -21.14 21.20 1.15
N PRO A 240 -22.09 22.14 1.16
CA PRO A 240 -23.05 22.29 0.06
C PRO A 240 -22.34 22.71 -1.22
N LYS A 241 -22.72 22.10 -2.35
CA LYS A 241 -22.28 22.45 -3.70
C LYS A 241 -23.47 22.37 -4.66
N GLY A 242 -24.17 23.47 -4.86
CA GLY A 242 -25.45 23.50 -5.56
C GLY A 242 -26.50 22.61 -4.83
N LYS A 243 -27.13 21.72 -5.57
CA LYS A 243 -28.15 20.78 -5.03
C LYS A 243 -27.56 19.54 -4.31
N LYS A 244 -26.22 19.40 -4.27
CA LYS A 244 -25.52 18.22 -3.71
C LYS A 244 -24.56 18.64 -2.60
N PHE A 245 -23.99 17.64 -1.93
CA PHE A 245 -22.90 17.84 -0.99
C PHE A 245 -21.59 17.35 -1.60
N ALA A 246 -20.53 18.14 -1.40
CA ALA A 246 -19.16 17.76 -1.73
C ALA A 246 -18.37 17.51 -0.44
N VAL A 247 -17.31 16.72 -0.54
CA VAL A 247 -16.36 16.54 0.56
C VAL A 247 -15.41 17.72 0.63
N LYS A 248 -15.26 18.26 1.83
CA LYS A 248 -14.14 19.14 2.21
C LYS A 248 -13.25 18.39 3.20
N SER A 249 -11.98 18.23 2.87
CA SER A 249 -11.04 17.54 3.75
C SER A 249 -9.70 18.25 3.83
N HIS A 250 -9.11 18.20 5.00
CA HIS A 250 -7.80 18.75 5.38
C HIS A 250 -7.00 17.71 6.15
N MET A 251 -5.72 17.94 6.34
CA MET A 251 -4.97 17.27 7.38
C MET A 251 -5.55 17.60 8.75
N THR A 252 -5.53 16.66 9.71
CA THR A 252 -5.83 16.99 11.10
C THR A 252 -4.78 17.95 11.64
N ASP A 253 -5.15 18.80 12.61
CA ASP A 253 -4.22 19.80 13.14
C ASP A 253 -3.02 19.14 13.82
N LYS A 254 -3.22 18.01 14.50
CA LYS A 254 -2.16 17.17 15.06
C LYS A 254 -1.20 16.64 13.98
N ALA A 255 -1.72 16.14 12.86
CA ALA A 255 -0.92 15.63 11.75
C ALA A 255 -0.15 16.76 11.06
N LYS A 256 -0.78 17.92 10.85
CA LYS A 256 -0.15 19.12 10.26
C LYS A 256 1.02 19.63 11.12
N ASN A 257 0.81 19.78 12.42
CA ASN A 257 1.85 20.23 13.36
C ASN A 257 3.03 19.24 13.43
N ARG A 258 2.74 17.94 13.49
CA ARG A 258 3.78 16.90 13.47
C ARG A 258 4.57 16.92 12.17
N THR A 259 3.90 17.10 11.03
CA THR A 259 4.53 17.18 9.72
C THR A 259 5.42 18.42 9.62
N LYS A 260 4.91 19.59 10.03
CA LYS A 260 5.67 20.84 10.07
C LYS A 260 6.97 20.69 10.87
N LYS A 261 6.88 20.10 12.07
CA LYS A 261 8.07 19.84 12.91
C LYS A 261 9.08 18.91 12.22
N LYS A 262 8.63 17.78 11.67
CA LYS A 262 9.53 16.83 10.98
C LYS A 262 10.21 17.44 9.76
N VAL A 263 9.50 18.21 8.94
CA VAL A 263 10.06 18.86 7.76
C VAL A 263 11.05 19.93 8.17
N ALA A 264 10.74 20.74 9.18
CA ALA A 264 11.66 21.76 9.70
C ALA A 264 12.97 21.13 10.25
N GLU A 265 12.87 20.05 11.02
CA GLU A 265 14.03 19.32 11.53
C GLU A 265 14.90 18.74 10.40
N SER A 266 14.24 18.18 9.36
CA SER A 266 14.95 17.65 8.18
C SER A 266 15.66 18.77 7.41
N THR A 267 15.04 19.94 7.27
CA THR A 267 15.66 21.12 6.64
C THR A 267 16.86 21.62 7.46
N LYS A 268 16.74 21.70 8.80
CA LYS A 268 17.87 22.06 9.66
C LYS A 268 19.07 21.15 9.49
N ARG A 269 18.84 19.82 9.35
CA ARG A 269 19.93 18.86 9.09
C ARG A 269 20.65 19.12 7.76
N ILE A 270 19.93 19.56 6.73
CA ILE A 270 20.54 19.96 5.46
C ILE A 270 21.42 21.18 5.67
N LEU A 271 20.91 22.24 6.34
CA LEU A 271 21.62 23.48 6.54
C LEU A 271 22.83 23.37 7.47
N ASN A 272 22.79 22.42 8.42
CA ASN A 272 23.83 22.18 9.43
C ASN A 272 24.66 20.91 9.13
N HIS A 273 24.94 20.62 7.84
CA HIS A 273 25.79 19.49 7.45
C HIS A 273 27.27 19.74 7.78
N ASN A 274 28.01 18.66 8.05
CA ASN A 274 29.43 18.73 8.38
C ASN A 274 30.32 18.53 7.15
N ASP A 275 29.89 17.69 6.21
CA ASP A 275 30.63 17.30 5.01
C ASP A 275 29.66 17.02 3.83
N GLN A 276 30.20 16.90 2.61
CA GLN A 276 29.42 16.68 1.40
C GLN A 276 28.62 15.37 1.43
N LYS A 277 29.16 14.31 2.04
CA LYS A 277 28.48 13.00 2.12
C LYS A 277 27.26 13.08 3.05
N SER A 278 27.35 13.80 4.16
CA SER A 278 26.23 14.05 5.06
C SER A 278 25.18 14.94 4.42
N LEU A 279 25.57 15.93 3.63
CA LEU A 279 24.68 16.80 2.86
C LEU A 279 23.86 15.96 1.86
N ASP A 280 24.50 15.16 1.03
CA ASP A 280 23.85 14.32 0.02
C ASP A 280 22.84 13.34 0.65
N LYS A 281 23.21 12.74 1.78
CA LYS A 281 22.33 11.87 2.57
C LYS A 281 21.13 12.63 3.12
N ASN A 282 21.34 13.81 3.69
CA ASN A 282 20.29 14.63 4.30
C ASN A 282 19.30 15.15 3.24
N ILE A 283 19.77 15.57 2.06
CA ILE A 283 18.91 15.97 0.95
C ILE A 283 18.08 14.78 0.46
N SER A 284 18.69 13.61 0.29
CA SER A 284 17.98 12.39 -0.12
C SER A 284 16.88 12.02 0.87
N LEU A 285 17.17 12.03 2.17
CA LEU A 285 16.20 11.76 3.24
C LEU A 285 15.08 12.80 3.27
N HIS A 286 15.40 14.08 3.10
CA HIS A 286 14.42 15.16 3.04
C HIS A 286 13.47 14.98 1.84
N ASN A 287 14.02 14.75 0.66
CA ASN A 287 13.24 14.54 -0.56
C ASN A 287 12.33 13.29 -0.43
N SER A 288 12.83 12.21 0.17
CA SER A 288 12.05 11.02 0.47
C SER A 288 10.91 11.30 1.48
N LEU A 289 11.19 12.10 2.51
CA LEU A 289 10.19 12.53 3.49
C LEU A 289 9.07 13.35 2.81
N ILE A 290 9.43 14.38 2.03
CA ILE A 290 8.45 15.24 1.35
C ILE A 290 7.61 14.43 0.36
N SER A 291 8.24 13.62 -0.49
CA SER A 291 7.52 12.81 -1.47
C SER A 291 6.59 11.79 -0.81
N GLY A 292 7.00 11.19 0.30
CA GLY A 292 6.17 10.29 1.10
C GLY A 292 4.95 10.99 1.72
N LEU A 293 5.15 12.19 2.28
CA LEU A 293 4.07 13.03 2.81
C LEU A 293 3.09 13.46 1.73
N HIS A 294 3.59 13.91 0.58
CA HIS A 294 2.77 14.27 -0.57
C HIS A 294 1.95 13.08 -1.07
N ASN A 295 2.57 11.92 -1.22
CA ASN A 295 1.87 10.72 -1.67
C ASN A 295 0.78 10.28 -0.70
N TYR A 296 0.97 10.44 0.61
CA TYR A 296 -0.04 10.11 1.61
C TYR A 296 -1.19 11.12 1.62
N TYR A 297 -0.89 12.43 1.72
CA TYR A 297 -1.90 13.46 1.95
C TYR A 297 -2.56 14.03 0.69
N LYS A 298 -2.07 13.72 -0.52
CA LYS A 298 -2.68 14.19 -1.79
C LYS A 298 -4.17 13.85 -1.95
N MET A 299 -4.68 12.89 -1.18
CA MET A 299 -6.10 12.54 -1.14
C MET A 299 -6.98 13.57 -0.43
N ALA A 300 -6.42 14.50 0.36
CA ALA A 300 -7.19 15.57 0.99
C ALA A 300 -7.53 16.66 -0.02
N THR A 301 -8.80 17.08 -0.07
CA THR A 301 -9.28 18.05 -1.09
C THR A 301 -8.63 19.43 -0.98
N HIS A 302 -8.16 19.82 0.20
CA HIS A 302 -7.51 21.11 0.47
C HIS A 302 -6.03 20.95 0.86
N VAL A 303 -5.40 19.91 0.40
CA VAL A 303 -4.01 19.58 0.71
C VAL A 303 -3.03 20.70 0.35
N SER A 304 -3.29 21.43 -0.75
CA SER A 304 -2.43 22.54 -1.17
C SER A 304 -2.41 23.67 -0.13
N ALA A 305 -3.55 23.98 0.50
CA ALA A 305 -3.61 24.98 1.57
C ALA A 305 -2.86 24.50 2.83
N ASP A 306 -3.04 23.25 3.22
CA ASP A 306 -2.36 22.67 4.38
C ASP A 306 -0.84 22.65 4.20
N PHE A 307 -0.37 22.27 3.01
CA PHE A 307 1.07 22.25 2.71
C PHE A 307 1.66 23.63 2.43
N ALA A 308 0.85 24.62 2.03
CA ALA A 308 1.31 26.01 1.98
C ALA A 308 1.68 26.54 3.39
N GLU A 309 0.86 26.23 4.41
CA GLU A 309 1.18 26.58 5.80
C GLU A 309 2.43 25.85 6.32
N ILE A 310 2.66 24.59 5.91
CA ILE A 310 3.85 23.81 6.28
C ILE A 310 5.08 24.34 5.55
N GLY A 311 4.98 24.63 4.25
CA GLY A 311 6.09 24.99 3.39
C GLY A 311 6.59 26.42 3.59
N TYR A 312 5.73 27.35 4.01
CA TYR A 312 6.11 28.75 4.20
C TYR A 312 7.31 28.95 5.16
N PRO A 313 7.31 28.41 6.39
CA PRO A 313 8.49 28.55 7.25
C PRO A 313 9.72 27.81 6.72
N ILE A 314 9.54 26.71 6.00
CA ILE A 314 10.65 25.97 5.38
C ILE A 314 11.32 26.80 4.29
N GLN A 315 10.53 27.47 3.47
CA GLN A 315 11.05 28.36 2.44
C GLN A 315 11.79 29.57 3.03
N LYS A 316 11.30 30.11 4.15
CA LYS A 316 12.02 31.14 4.92
C LYS A 316 13.37 30.64 5.44
N MET A 317 13.44 29.43 5.99
CA MET A 317 14.69 28.82 6.47
C MET A 317 15.70 28.68 5.31
N LEU A 318 15.28 28.16 4.16
CA LEU A 318 16.14 28.00 2.98
C LEU A 318 16.59 29.35 2.40
N SER A 319 15.73 30.36 2.39
CA SER A 319 16.08 31.70 1.91
C SER A 319 16.98 32.47 2.88
N GLY A 320 16.76 32.32 4.20
CA GLY A 320 17.58 32.95 5.25
C GLY A 320 19.00 32.37 5.35
N ALA A 321 19.19 31.13 4.92
CA ALA A 321 20.52 30.51 4.88
C ALA A 321 21.47 31.24 3.90
N ASN A 322 20.94 31.83 2.83
CA ASN A 322 21.74 32.61 1.88
C ASN A 322 22.36 33.90 2.48
N HIS A 323 21.73 34.45 3.54
CA HIS A 323 22.24 35.70 4.15
C HIS A 323 23.28 35.42 5.26
N ASN A 324 23.21 34.27 5.93
CA ASN A 324 23.97 34.02 7.17
C ASN A 324 25.05 32.93 7.07
N SER A 325 25.16 32.20 5.97
CA SER A 325 26.10 31.08 5.87
C SER A 325 26.78 30.97 4.51
N ARG A 326 28.08 31.27 4.48
CA ARG A 326 28.96 30.93 3.33
C ARG A 326 29.10 29.43 3.11
N ARG A 327 28.65 28.59 4.04
CA ARG A 327 28.80 27.12 4.03
C ARG A 327 27.74 26.38 3.21
N CYS A 328 26.58 26.99 2.97
CA CYS A 328 25.47 26.30 2.32
C CYS A 328 24.70 27.27 1.38
N PRO A 329 25.26 27.59 0.21
CA PRO A 329 24.57 28.44 -0.77
C PRO A 329 23.33 27.70 -1.31
N VAL A 330 22.16 28.31 -1.16
CA VAL A 330 20.90 27.78 -1.69
C VAL A 330 20.56 28.52 -2.98
N GLU A 331 20.55 27.80 -4.09
CA GLU A 331 20.33 28.34 -5.43
C GLU A 331 18.87 28.20 -5.87
N LYS A 332 18.42 29.07 -6.77
CA LYS A 332 17.06 29.07 -7.35
C LYS A 332 16.95 28.28 -8.64
N SER A 333 18.05 27.89 -9.24
CA SER A 333 18.13 27.15 -10.51
C SER A 333 19.21 26.08 -10.43
N GLY A 334 19.05 25.01 -11.17
CA GLY A 334 20.00 23.90 -11.27
C GLY A 334 19.43 22.77 -12.11
N GLU A 335 20.24 21.75 -12.39
CA GLU A 335 19.86 20.61 -13.20
C GLU A 335 19.03 19.60 -12.40
N ILE A 336 17.99 19.02 -13.01
CA ILE A 336 17.20 17.93 -12.42
C ILE A 336 17.55 16.63 -13.14
N ARG A 337 18.45 15.84 -12.57
CA ARG A 337 18.87 14.54 -13.13
C ARG A 337 17.90 13.41 -12.83
N SER A 338 17.09 13.55 -11.80
CA SER A 338 16.10 12.53 -11.41
C SER A 338 14.81 12.69 -12.23
N ARG A 339 14.48 11.69 -13.05
CA ARG A 339 13.21 11.62 -13.80
C ARG A 339 11.99 11.81 -12.89
N PHE A 340 11.97 11.16 -11.71
CA PHE A 340 10.90 11.31 -10.73
C PHE A 340 10.72 12.76 -10.28
N ILE A 341 11.81 13.48 -9.96
CA ILE A 341 11.74 14.88 -9.53
C ILE A 341 11.30 15.77 -10.70
N ALA A 342 11.82 15.54 -11.92
CA ALA A 342 11.45 16.27 -13.11
C ALA A 342 9.95 16.17 -13.42
N GLU A 343 9.41 14.96 -13.41
CA GLU A 343 8.00 14.70 -13.72
C GLU A 343 7.04 15.27 -12.66
N ASN A 344 7.37 15.17 -11.37
CA ASN A 344 6.46 15.54 -10.29
C ASN A 344 6.66 16.98 -9.77
N TYR A 345 7.87 17.53 -9.85
CA TYR A 345 8.25 18.80 -9.23
C TYR A 345 8.92 19.79 -10.17
N GLY A 346 9.36 19.37 -11.36
CA GLY A 346 10.16 20.21 -12.28
C GLY A 346 9.50 21.51 -12.72
N LYS A 347 8.15 21.58 -12.70
CA LYS A 347 7.40 22.80 -13.02
C LYS A 347 7.31 23.80 -11.85
N SER A 348 7.83 23.47 -10.67
CA SER A 348 7.70 24.30 -9.48
C SER A 348 8.78 25.40 -9.43
N LYS A 349 8.35 26.65 -9.35
CA LYS A 349 9.23 27.79 -9.08
C LYS A 349 9.79 27.80 -7.63
N GLN A 350 9.32 26.90 -6.77
CA GLN A 350 9.75 26.78 -5.37
C GLN A 350 10.90 25.79 -5.19
N MET A 351 11.34 25.13 -6.24
CA MET A 351 12.54 24.26 -6.20
C MET A 351 13.75 25.06 -5.73
N ARG A 352 14.62 24.42 -4.97
CA ARG A 352 15.90 24.97 -4.52
C ARG A 352 16.99 23.92 -4.73
N TRP A 353 18.23 24.39 -4.86
CA TRP A 353 19.41 23.55 -5.06
C TRP A 353 20.49 23.91 -4.05
N ILE A 354 21.25 22.92 -3.63
CA ILE A 354 22.47 23.09 -2.88
C ILE A 354 23.52 22.20 -3.57
N HIS A 355 24.61 22.79 -4.08
CA HIS A 355 25.63 22.09 -4.84
C HIS A 355 25.04 21.13 -5.89
N ASP A 356 24.27 21.63 -6.82
CA ASP A 356 23.57 20.88 -7.90
C ASP A 356 22.58 19.81 -7.42
N ARG A 357 22.28 19.72 -6.13
CA ARG A 357 21.30 18.78 -5.59
C ARG A 357 19.94 19.44 -5.42
N PRO A 358 18.89 18.95 -6.10
CA PRO A 358 17.55 19.51 -5.98
C PRO A 358 16.90 19.18 -4.64
N ILE A 359 16.27 20.17 -4.04
CA ILE A 359 15.43 20.05 -2.85
C ILE A 359 13.96 20.14 -3.27
N ILE A 360 13.18 19.13 -2.98
CA ILE A 360 11.74 19.09 -3.28
C ILE A 360 10.99 20.12 -2.41
N PRO A 361 10.18 21.01 -3.01
CA PRO A 361 9.44 22.02 -2.26
C PRO A 361 8.27 21.41 -1.50
N ALA A 362 8.20 21.65 -0.19
CA ALA A 362 7.14 21.13 0.66
C ALA A 362 5.73 21.62 0.27
N ALA A 363 5.61 22.87 -0.24
CA ALA A 363 4.30 23.45 -0.58
C ALA A 363 3.77 23.05 -1.98
N TYR A 364 4.56 22.35 -2.79
CA TYR A 364 4.15 22.01 -4.17
C TYR A 364 3.44 20.65 -4.21
N ILE A 365 2.16 20.65 -3.91
CA ILE A 365 1.29 19.48 -3.94
C ILE A 365 -0.09 19.83 -4.50
N GLN A 366 -0.69 18.89 -5.23
CA GLN A 366 -2.05 19.00 -5.75
C GLN A 366 -2.92 17.85 -5.23
N HIS A 367 -4.22 18.11 -5.10
CA HIS A 367 -5.18 17.08 -4.77
C HIS A 367 -5.28 16.03 -5.88
N GLU A 368 -5.27 14.77 -5.47
CA GLU A 368 -5.57 13.63 -6.33
C GLU A 368 -6.69 12.81 -5.68
N TYR A 369 -7.74 12.51 -6.43
CA TYR A 369 -8.85 11.73 -5.91
C TYR A 369 -8.37 10.35 -5.42
N PRO A 370 -8.72 9.95 -4.19
CA PRO A 370 -8.31 8.66 -3.65
C PRO A 370 -8.91 7.52 -4.47
N LYS A 371 -8.08 6.51 -4.76
CA LYS A 371 -8.48 5.37 -5.60
C LYS A 371 -9.40 4.44 -4.82
N TYR A 372 -10.61 4.24 -5.33
CA TYR A 372 -11.53 3.22 -4.84
C TYR A 372 -11.12 1.83 -5.35
N LYS A 373 -11.17 0.82 -4.48
CA LYS A 373 -10.91 -0.57 -4.87
C LYS A 373 -12.17 -1.43 -4.72
N ARG A 374 -12.41 -2.28 -5.72
CA ARG A 374 -13.53 -3.23 -5.71
C ARG A 374 -13.18 -4.45 -4.86
N ARG A 375 -14.22 -5.22 -4.50
CA ARG A 375 -14.09 -6.45 -3.70
C ARG A 375 -13.22 -7.50 -4.37
N GLU A 376 -13.34 -7.65 -5.69
CA GLU A 376 -12.62 -8.66 -6.47
C GLU A 376 -11.12 -8.46 -6.49
N VAL A 377 -10.66 -7.30 -6.00
CA VAL A 377 -9.25 -7.00 -5.95
C VAL A 377 -8.62 -7.66 -4.74
N ASN A 378 -8.00 -8.78 -5.01
CA ASN A 378 -7.35 -9.62 -4.03
C ASN A 378 -6.01 -10.12 -4.59
N LYS A 379 -4.97 -10.13 -3.76
CA LYS A 379 -3.62 -10.62 -4.11
C LYS A 379 -3.63 -12.07 -4.61
N TYR A 380 -4.59 -12.87 -4.17
CA TYR A 380 -4.68 -14.30 -4.42
C TYR A 380 -5.63 -14.69 -5.55
N VAL A 381 -6.24 -13.71 -6.24
CA VAL A 381 -7.17 -13.92 -7.36
C VAL A 381 -6.59 -13.32 -8.64
N LEU A 382 -6.23 -14.17 -9.59
CA LEU A 382 -5.56 -13.80 -10.85
C LEU A 382 -6.25 -12.68 -11.65
N LYS A 383 -7.60 -12.67 -11.70
CA LYS A 383 -8.37 -11.61 -12.37
C LYS A 383 -8.22 -10.24 -11.71
N SER A 384 -7.91 -10.19 -10.43
CA SER A 384 -7.71 -8.94 -9.70
C SER A 384 -6.31 -8.37 -9.87
N GLU A 385 -5.33 -9.22 -10.10
CA GLU A 385 -3.93 -8.82 -10.27
C GLU A 385 -3.69 -8.10 -11.59
N ALA A 386 -4.36 -8.49 -12.68
CA ALA A 386 -4.29 -7.82 -13.98
C ALA A 386 -4.75 -6.34 -13.96
N LYS A 387 -5.47 -5.91 -12.91
CA LYS A 387 -5.96 -4.53 -12.75
C LYS A 387 -5.07 -3.65 -11.89
N TYR A 388 -4.04 -4.20 -11.26
CA TYR A 388 -3.10 -3.47 -10.40
C TYR A 388 -1.74 -3.37 -11.04
N GLN A 389 -1.49 -2.30 -11.73
CA GLN A 389 -0.18 -1.69 -12.05
C GLN A 389 1.07 -2.53 -11.70
N ILE A 390 1.02 -3.81 -11.98
CA ILE A 390 2.20 -4.52 -12.38
C ILE A 390 2.59 -3.82 -13.66
N PRO A 391 3.83 -3.36 -13.83
CA PRO A 391 4.26 -2.80 -15.10
C PRO A 391 3.71 -3.68 -16.21
N ASN A 392 3.12 -3.09 -17.26
CA ASN A 392 2.48 -3.82 -18.38
C ASN A 392 3.34 -4.94 -19.00
N SER A 393 4.60 -5.02 -18.59
CA SER A 393 5.62 -5.98 -19.01
C SER A 393 5.72 -7.23 -18.13
N ILE A 394 5.19 -7.24 -16.89
CA ILE A 394 5.18 -8.45 -16.06
C ILE A 394 3.98 -9.32 -16.41
N SER A 395 4.25 -10.53 -16.93
CA SER A 395 3.24 -11.53 -17.26
C SER A 395 3.05 -12.52 -16.10
N PHE A 396 1.79 -12.69 -15.67
CA PHE A 396 1.45 -13.72 -14.67
C PHE A 396 1.61 -15.13 -15.21
N GLU A 397 1.43 -15.30 -16.48
CA GLU A 397 1.67 -16.58 -17.16
C GLU A 397 3.14 -17.02 -16.99
N ILE A 398 4.07 -16.08 -17.15
CA ILE A 398 5.49 -16.35 -16.93
C ILE A 398 5.78 -16.62 -15.45
N ILE A 399 5.23 -15.82 -14.52
CA ILE A 399 5.40 -16.06 -13.08
C ILE A 399 4.88 -17.44 -12.71
N ARG A 400 3.69 -17.81 -13.16
CA ARG A 400 3.11 -19.12 -12.93
C ARG A 400 3.99 -20.23 -13.49
N TYR A 401 4.43 -20.08 -14.73
CA TYR A 401 5.33 -21.05 -15.39
C TYR A 401 6.62 -21.26 -14.59
N LEU A 402 7.26 -20.18 -14.12
CA LEU A 402 8.47 -20.25 -13.32
C LEU A 402 8.25 -20.94 -11.97
N MET A 403 7.13 -20.70 -11.32
CA MET A 403 6.78 -21.32 -10.04
C MET A 403 6.40 -22.79 -10.18
N GLU A 404 5.54 -23.13 -11.15
CA GLU A 404 5.05 -24.50 -11.35
C GLU A 404 6.11 -25.44 -11.94
N ASN A 405 7.11 -24.91 -12.63
CA ASN A 405 8.19 -25.68 -13.23
C ASN A 405 9.52 -25.56 -12.49
N ALA A 406 9.52 -25.13 -11.24
CA ALA A 406 10.74 -25.00 -10.43
C ALA A 406 11.58 -26.29 -10.38
N TYR A 407 10.93 -27.46 -10.41
CA TYR A 407 11.57 -28.78 -10.41
C TYR A 407 12.34 -29.10 -11.71
N LYS A 408 12.13 -28.38 -12.80
CA LYS A 408 12.83 -28.56 -14.08
C LYS A 408 14.19 -27.87 -14.11
N TRP A 409 14.48 -27.03 -13.13
CA TRP A 409 15.68 -26.25 -13.05
C TRP A 409 16.77 -26.95 -12.25
N GLU A 410 18.01 -26.60 -12.50
CA GLU A 410 19.19 -27.24 -11.92
C GLU A 410 19.24 -27.21 -10.38
N SER A 411 18.64 -26.21 -9.76
CA SER A 411 18.54 -26.09 -8.31
C SER A 411 17.37 -25.20 -7.89
N ILE A 412 16.90 -25.39 -6.65
CA ILE A 412 15.87 -24.53 -6.03
C ILE A 412 16.33 -23.08 -5.99
N GLU A 413 17.61 -22.85 -5.65
CA GLU A 413 18.23 -21.51 -5.63
C GLU A 413 18.16 -20.83 -7.01
N PHE A 414 18.44 -21.55 -8.08
CA PHE A 414 18.34 -21.03 -9.44
C PHE A 414 16.90 -20.63 -9.78
N ALA A 415 15.93 -21.49 -9.47
CA ALA A 415 14.49 -21.24 -9.72
C ALA A 415 13.99 -19.98 -8.99
N ASP A 416 14.30 -19.86 -7.70
CA ASP A 416 13.90 -18.70 -6.87
C ASP A 416 14.57 -17.42 -7.34
N ASN A 417 15.85 -17.47 -7.68
CA ASN A 417 16.59 -16.31 -8.15
C ASN A 417 16.17 -15.87 -9.55
N MET A 418 15.79 -16.80 -10.42
CA MET A 418 15.23 -16.50 -11.75
C MET A 418 13.88 -15.77 -11.63
N LEU A 419 12.97 -16.24 -10.77
CA LEU A 419 11.71 -15.57 -10.48
C LEU A 419 11.95 -14.16 -9.89
N SER A 420 12.86 -14.05 -8.94
CA SER A 420 13.22 -12.78 -8.31
C SER A 420 13.81 -11.79 -9.32
N ARG A 421 14.63 -12.27 -10.28
CA ARG A 421 15.18 -11.45 -11.39
C ARG A 421 14.08 -11.00 -12.35
N TYR A 422 13.15 -11.88 -12.71
CA TYR A 422 12.03 -11.52 -13.57
C TYR A 422 11.23 -10.35 -13.00
N ILE A 423 10.91 -10.43 -11.71
CA ILE A 423 10.18 -9.36 -11.00
C ILE A 423 11.02 -8.08 -10.91
N ALA A 424 12.31 -8.19 -10.53
CA ALA A 424 13.22 -7.04 -10.39
C ALA A 424 13.45 -6.31 -11.73
N GLN A 425 13.50 -7.06 -12.84
CA GLN A 425 13.60 -6.51 -14.20
C GLN A 425 12.24 -6.05 -14.76
N LYS A 426 11.18 -6.12 -13.96
CA LYS A 426 9.82 -5.73 -14.36
C LYS A 426 9.33 -6.47 -15.60
N GLY A 427 9.70 -7.74 -15.75
CA GLY A 427 9.33 -8.57 -16.89
C GLY A 427 10.04 -8.24 -18.21
N ASN A 428 11.09 -7.40 -18.18
CA ASN A 428 11.79 -6.95 -19.37
C ASN A 428 13.18 -7.57 -19.51
N CYS A 429 13.65 -7.70 -20.75
CA CYS A 429 15.04 -8.02 -21.04
C CYS A 429 15.98 -6.96 -20.43
N ALA A 430 17.02 -7.41 -19.74
CA ALA A 430 17.97 -6.50 -19.08
C ALA A 430 18.71 -5.57 -20.05
N VAL A 431 18.87 -5.94 -21.31
CA VAL A 431 19.57 -5.14 -22.33
C VAL A 431 18.60 -4.32 -23.17
N THR A 432 17.67 -4.97 -23.85
CA THR A 432 16.79 -4.30 -24.82
C THR A 432 15.61 -3.57 -24.18
N HIS A 433 15.36 -3.81 -22.89
CA HIS A 433 14.21 -3.31 -22.15
C HIS A 433 12.83 -3.66 -22.74
N LYS A 434 12.80 -4.56 -23.74
CA LYS A 434 11.57 -5.10 -24.32
C LYS A 434 10.96 -6.18 -23.40
N PRO A 435 9.63 -6.35 -23.38
CA PRO A 435 8.97 -7.39 -22.59
C PRO A 435 9.45 -8.80 -22.96
N LEU A 436 9.77 -9.61 -21.96
CA LEU A 436 10.10 -11.01 -22.10
C LEU A 436 8.81 -11.84 -22.28
N ARG A 437 8.91 -12.93 -23.06
CA ARG A 437 7.84 -13.90 -23.30
C ARG A 437 8.37 -15.31 -23.00
N LEU A 438 7.49 -16.27 -22.71
CA LEU A 438 7.87 -17.65 -22.38
C LEU A 438 8.85 -18.29 -23.39
N HIS A 439 8.62 -18.02 -24.67
CA HIS A 439 9.42 -18.61 -25.76
C HIS A 439 10.70 -17.84 -26.11
N ASN A 440 10.91 -16.65 -25.53
CA ASN A 440 12.08 -15.82 -25.80
C ASN A 440 12.85 -15.37 -24.56
N MET A 441 12.60 -15.98 -23.40
CA MET A 441 13.24 -15.63 -22.14
C MET A 441 14.33 -16.64 -21.79
N GLU A 442 15.55 -16.16 -21.59
CA GLU A 442 16.68 -16.97 -21.17
C GLU A 442 17.36 -16.36 -19.94
N CYS A 443 17.77 -17.23 -19.02
CA CYS A 443 18.55 -16.83 -17.85
C CYS A 443 20.04 -17.01 -18.16
N HIS A 444 20.79 -15.91 -18.08
CA HIS A 444 22.22 -15.89 -18.38
C HIS A 444 23.02 -15.76 -17.08
N HIS A 445 24.06 -16.62 -16.93
CA HIS A 445 25.06 -16.47 -15.89
C HIS A 445 26.09 -15.42 -16.31
N ILE A 446 26.15 -14.30 -15.59
CA ILE A 446 27.04 -13.15 -15.90
C ILE A 446 28.51 -13.60 -15.91
N LYS A 447 28.87 -14.45 -14.95
CA LYS A 447 30.18 -15.14 -14.91
C LYS A 447 29.90 -16.62 -15.08
N PRO A 448 30.26 -17.21 -16.25
CA PRO A 448 30.06 -18.62 -16.51
C PRO A 448 30.98 -19.49 -15.66
N ARG A 449 30.66 -20.76 -15.60
CA ARG A 449 31.44 -21.79 -14.88
C ARG A 449 32.90 -21.82 -15.35
N GLN A 450 33.81 -21.72 -14.41
CA GLN A 450 35.25 -21.93 -14.70
C GLN A 450 35.79 -23.14 -13.93
N GLY A 451 36.50 -24.03 -14.65
CA GLY A 451 37.35 -25.04 -14.04
C GLY A 451 36.69 -26.08 -13.13
N GLY A 452 35.52 -26.67 -13.50
CA GLY A 452 34.93 -27.79 -12.77
C GLY A 452 34.19 -27.45 -11.46
N ARG A 453 34.12 -26.17 -11.07
CA ARG A 453 33.35 -25.72 -9.91
C ARG A 453 31.83 -25.77 -10.21
N LYS A 454 30.98 -25.91 -9.15
CA LYS A 454 29.52 -25.74 -9.30
C LYS A 454 29.16 -24.37 -9.85
N GLU A 455 28.13 -24.28 -10.67
CA GLU A 455 27.63 -22.99 -11.15
C GLU A 455 27.21 -22.09 -10.00
N ASP A 456 27.56 -20.80 -10.11
CA ASP A 456 27.14 -19.79 -9.15
C ASP A 456 25.72 -19.31 -9.52
N ASN A 457 24.72 -19.95 -8.94
CA ASN A 457 23.30 -19.65 -9.10
C ASN A 457 22.81 -18.49 -8.23
N SER A 458 23.73 -17.75 -7.59
CA SER A 458 23.38 -16.61 -6.77
C SER A 458 22.65 -15.52 -7.56
N TYR A 459 21.74 -14.82 -6.91
CA TYR A 459 20.97 -13.73 -7.50
C TYR A 459 21.84 -12.70 -8.25
N ARG A 460 23.04 -12.40 -7.74
CA ARG A 460 23.96 -11.41 -8.34
C ARG A 460 24.57 -11.87 -9.66
N ASN A 461 24.69 -13.17 -9.86
CA ASN A 461 25.27 -13.76 -11.06
C ASN A 461 24.28 -14.06 -12.17
N LEU A 462 22.97 -13.88 -11.95
CA LEU A 462 21.93 -14.17 -12.92
C LEU A 462 21.36 -12.89 -13.54
N VAL A 463 21.02 -12.95 -14.83
CA VAL A 463 20.32 -11.90 -15.57
C VAL A 463 19.38 -12.49 -16.61
N LEU A 464 18.16 -11.95 -16.74
CA LEU A 464 17.19 -12.41 -17.74
C LEU A 464 17.30 -11.57 -19.02
N LEU A 465 17.39 -12.26 -20.14
CA LEU A 465 17.59 -11.70 -21.46
C LEU A 465 16.56 -12.28 -22.45
N CYS A 466 16.28 -11.58 -23.54
CA CYS A 466 15.65 -12.21 -24.68
C CYS A 466 16.69 -13.11 -25.41
N THR A 467 16.20 -14.13 -26.09
CA THR A 467 17.05 -15.13 -26.78
C THR A 467 18.07 -14.48 -27.71
N GLU A 468 17.70 -13.43 -28.43
CA GLU A 468 18.59 -12.72 -29.35
C GLU A 468 19.74 -12.01 -28.61
N ALA A 469 19.45 -11.35 -27.48
CA ALA A 469 20.46 -10.70 -26.67
C ALA A 469 21.41 -11.73 -26.01
N HIS A 470 20.86 -12.86 -25.53
CA HIS A 470 21.64 -13.95 -24.98
C HIS A 470 22.57 -14.55 -26.01
N ARG A 471 22.09 -14.84 -27.23
CA ARG A 471 22.90 -15.33 -28.34
C ARG A 471 23.98 -14.33 -28.77
N LEU A 472 23.69 -13.02 -28.74
CA LEU A 472 24.70 -12.02 -29.07
C LEU A 472 25.83 -11.97 -28.03
N ILE A 473 25.51 -12.20 -26.74
CA ILE A 473 26.54 -12.27 -25.68
C ILE A 473 27.47 -13.47 -25.85
N THR A 474 26.97 -14.63 -26.27
CA THR A 474 27.69 -15.88 -26.37
C THR A 474 28.26 -16.15 -27.78
N ALA A 475 27.95 -15.33 -28.79
CA ALA A 475 28.38 -15.51 -30.16
C ALA A 475 29.89 -15.28 -30.34
N THR A 476 30.56 -16.21 -31.04
CA THR A 476 31.98 -16.12 -31.42
C THR A 476 32.16 -15.84 -32.91
N ARG A 477 31.20 -16.26 -33.76
CA ARG A 477 31.28 -16.08 -35.22
C ARG A 477 30.83 -14.68 -35.64
N LYS A 478 31.63 -14.03 -36.48
CA LYS A 478 31.40 -12.66 -36.95
C LYS A 478 30.03 -12.49 -37.62
N GLU A 479 29.65 -13.41 -38.48
CA GLU A 479 28.36 -13.43 -39.18
C GLU A 479 27.19 -13.45 -38.19
N THR A 480 27.31 -14.25 -37.12
CA THR A 480 26.26 -14.36 -36.08
C THR A 480 26.18 -13.05 -35.27
N ILE A 481 27.30 -12.42 -34.97
CA ILE A 481 27.34 -11.13 -34.27
C ILE A 481 26.69 -10.05 -35.11
N GLU A 482 27.05 -9.90 -36.37
CA GLU A 482 26.46 -8.90 -37.28
C GLU A 482 24.96 -9.11 -37.48
N LYS A 483 24.53 -10.37 -37.60
CA LYS A 483 23.12 -10.72 -37.69
C LYS A 483 22.31 -10.18 -36.48
N TYR A 484 22.74 -10.48 -35.26
CA TYR A 484 22.02 -10.11 -34.07
C TYR A 484 22.17 -8.63 -33.71
N VAL A 485 23.30 -7.98 -34.02
CA VAL A 485 23.43 -6.51 -33.89
C VAL A 485 22.41 -5.80 -34.79
N ARG A 486 22.26 -6.19 -36.05
CA ARG A 486 21.25 -5.63 -36.96
C ARG A 486 19.82 -5.91 -36.49
N MET A 487 19.57 -7.15 -36.03
CA MET A 487 18.22 -7.57 -35.60
C MET A 487 17.76 -6.84 -34.34
N LEU A 488 18.63 -6.60 -33.39
CA LEU A 488 18.31 -5.96 -32.12
C LEU A 488 18.23 -4.44 -32.24
N ASN A 489 18.94 -3.82 -33.19
CA ASN A 489 19.04 -2.37 -33.37
C ASN A 489 19.28 -1.62 -32.05
N LEU A 490 20.42 -1.95 -31.41
CA LEU A 490 20.77 -1.47 -30.08
C LEU A 490 21.26 -0.02 -30.11
N ASP A 491 20.87 0.76 -29.13
CA ASP A 491 21.48 2.05 -28.86
C ASP A 491 22.87 1.90 -28.20
N GLU A 492 23.65 2.99 -28.12
CA GLU A 492 25.00 2.98 -27.56
C GLU A 492 25.05 2.44 -26.13
N LYS A 493 24.07 2.74 -25.28
CA LYS A 493 23.99 2.27 -23.89
C LYS A 493 23.71 0.76 -23.82
N GLN A 494 22.85 0.28 -24.69
CA GLN A 494 22.51 -1.12 -24.79
C GLN A 494 23.70 -1.93 -25.33
N LEU A 495 24.41 -1.40 -26.31
CA LEU A 495 25.65 -2.01 -26.87
C LEU A 495 26.75 -2.05 -25.82
N ALA A 496 26.98 -0.96 -25.09
CA ALA A 496 27.94 -0.95 -23.99
C ALA A 496 27.59 -1.98 -22.90
N LYS A 497 26.29 -2.22 -22.65
CA LYS A 497 25.84 -3.25 -21.72
C LYS A 497 26.07 -4.67 -22.25
N ILE A 498 25.87 -4.92 -23.53
CA ILE A 498 26.24 -6.19 -24.19
C ILE A 498 27.75 -6.43 -24.05
N ASN A 499 28.58 -5.44 -24.38
CA ASN A 499 30.03 -5.54 -24.30
C ASN A 499 30.50 -5.84 -22.86
N LYS A 500 29.91 -5.20 -21.88
CA LYS A 500 30.18 -5.51 -20.46
C LYS A 500 29.81 -6.95 -20.11
N LEU A 501 28.69 -7.48 -20.57
CA LEU A 501 28.31 -8.88 -20.33
C LEU A 501 29.20 -9.84 -21.08
N ARG A 502 29.58 -9.55 -22.33
CA ARG A 502 30.52 -10.32 -23.12
C ARG A 502 31.90 -10.43 -22.43
N LYS A 503 32.42 -9.30 -21.96
CA LYS A 503 33.70 -9.27 -21.22
C LYS A 503 33.65 -10.12 -19.96
N LEU A 504 32.55 -10.06 -19.20
CA LEU A 504 32.37 -10.87 -18.00
C LEU A 504 32.20 -12.37 -18.32
N ALA A 505 31.69 -12.70 -19.50
CA ALA A 505 31.56 -14.05 -20.01
C ALA A 505 32.85 -14.55 -20.69
N GLY A 506 33.93 -13.76 -20.72
CA GLY A 506 35.21 -14.10 -21.36
C GLY A 506 35.20 -13.94 -22.89
N MET A 507 34.25 -13.17 -23.45
CA MET A 507 34.16 -12.92 -24.90
C MET A 507 34.73 -11.55 -25.27
N THR A 508 35.17 -11.40 -26.52
CA THR A 508 35.63 -10.11 -27.08
C THR A 508 34.49 -9.11 -27.22
N GLU A 509 34.76 -7.84 -27.05
CA GLU A 509 33.80 -6.75 -27.29
C GLU A 509 33.48 -6.62 -28.79
N ILE A 510 32.32 -6.07 -29.12
CA ILE A 510 31.80 -5.84 -30.48
C ILE A 510 31.53 -4.37 -30.74
#